data_4f3a84364e1ca5e5e9c5ce0bd714641f
#
_entry.id   4f3a84364e1ca5e5e9c5ce0bd714641f
#
_cell.length_a   1.000
_cell.length_b   1.000
_cell.length_c   1.000
_cell.angle_alpha   90.00
_cell.angle_beta   90.00
_cell.angle_gamma   90.00
#
_symmetry.space_group_name_H-M   'P 1'
#
loop_
_entity.id
_entity.type
_entity.pdbx_description
1 polymer ?
#
loop_
_entity_poly.entity_id
_entity_poly.type
_entity_poly.pdbx_seq_one_letter_code
_entity_poly.pdbx_strand_id
1 'polypeptide(L)'
;MPLQHLFIIYLIGTLIVFLPAFGFYKLFQKAGAPAWKAFVPFYNTWVMQELAHRPKHWVFWQLIPVGGWFISMGIFIEFAKVFGKHSFLHHAGASLLAPFYFPYIANKKDTRFVGAEVAKKHKKSWIREWVDAAVFAIVAATLIRLFIFEAYTIPTGSMEKSLLVNDFLFVSKISYGPRVPNTPLSIPFIHNYIPGVGGRSYSQAIKLPYIRWWARPVKRGDAVVFNFPAGDTVIHKDGFESAQPYYDIKRRADKGSPDDKYILENPS
;
A
#
# COMPACT_ATOMS: atom_id res chain seq x y z
N MET A 1 -17.82 10.47 10.04
CA MET A 1 -16.50 11.05 9.77
C MET A 1 -16.65 12.56 9.87
N PRO A 2 -15.83 13.31 10.63
CA PRO A 2 -15.93 14.76 10.70
C PRO A 2 -15.71 15.39 9.33
N LEU A 3 -16.44 16.44 9.01
CA LEU A 3 -16.42 17.14 7.71
C LEU A 3 -15.00 17.59 7.32
N GLN A 4 -14.21 17.97 8.33
CA GLN A 4 -12.81 18.38 8.16
C GLN A 4 -11.93 17.25 7.57
N HIS A 5 -12.13 16.01 8.00
CA HIS A 5 -11.36 14.86 7.47
C HIS A 5 -11.74 14.54 6.03
N LEU A 6 -13.00 14.68 5.67
CA LEU A 6 -13.46 14.55 4.28
C LEU A 6 -12.79 15.61 3.40
N PHE A 7 -12.80 16.87 3.83
CA PHE A 7 -12.17 17.96 3.09
C PHE A 7 -10.67 17.72 2.87
N ILE A 8 -9.93 17.29 3.91
CA ILE A 8 -8.50 16.97 3.81
C ILE A 8 -8.26 15.82 2.84
N ILE A 9 -9.07 14.76 2.88
CA ILE A 9 -8.94 13.61 1.96
C ILE A 9 -9.18 14.05 0.52
N TYR A 10 -10.23 14.85 0.27
CA TYR A 10 -10.50 15.38 -1.07
C TYR A 10 -9.40 16.33 -1.55
N LEU A 11 -8.88 17.20 -0.68
CA LEU A 11 -7.78 18.09 -1.02
C LEU A 11 -6.51 17.30 -1.38
N ILE A 12 -6.11 16.35 -0.55
CA ILE A 12 -4.95 15.49 -0.81
C ILE A 12 -5.17 14.67 -2.10
N GLY A 13 -6.33 14.07 -2.29
CA GLY A 13 -6.66 13.33 -3.50
C GLY A 13 -6.59 14.21 -4.76
N THR A 14 -7.13 15.41 -4.70
CA THR A 14 -7.05 16.39 -5.79
C THR A 14 -5.61 16.76 -6.10
N LEU A 15 -4.80 17.06 -5.08
CA LEU A 15 -3.38 17.37 -5.27
C LEU A 15 -2.61 16.21 -5.91
N ILE A 16 -2.83 14.98 -5.45
CA ILE A 16 -2.18 13.79 -6.01
C ILE A 16 -2.51 13.60 -7.50
N VAL A 17 -3.75 13.88 -7.90
CA VAL A 17 -4.20 13.71 -9.29
C VAL A 17 -3.74 14.87 -10.19
N PHE A 18 -3.86 16.12 -9.74
CA PHE A 18 -3.65 17.28 -10.58
C PHE A 18 -2.22 17.85 -10.53
N LEU A 19 -1.48 17.67 -9.44
CA LEU A 19 -0.11 18.18 -9.35
C LEU A 19 0.82 17.58 -10.43
N PRO A 20 0.80 16.26 -10.72
CA PRO A 20 1.60 15.71 -11.80
C PRO A 20 1.13 16.20 -13.19
N ALA A 21 -0.15 16.59 -13.35
CA ALA A 21 -0.69 17.06 -14.62
C ALA A 21 0.05 18.29 -15.17
N PHE A 22 0.56 19.17 -14.32
CA PHE A 22 1.42 20.28 -14.74
C PHE A 22 2.72 19.81 -15.38
N GLY A 23 3.30 18.72 -14.87
CA GLY A 23 4.45 18.07 -15.48
C GLY A 23 4.08 17.39 -16.80
N PHE A 24 2.96 16.67 -16.83
CA PHE A 24 2.47 16.01 -18.03
C PHE A 24 2.16 17.02 -19.14
N TYR A 25 1.59 18.17 -18.82
CA TYR A 25 1.32 19.24 -19.77
C TYR A 25 2.57 19.61 -20.58
N LYS A 26 3.67 19.95 -19.88
CA LYS A 26 4.93 20.29 -20.53
C LYS A 26 5.57 19.12 -21.28
N LEU A 27 5.46 17.90 -20.75
CA LEU A 27 5.98 16.72 -21.40
C LEU A 27 5.20 16.37 -22.67
N PHE A 28 3.87 16.54 -22.67
CA PHE A 28 3.03 16.38 -23.87
C PHE A 28 3.42 17.40 -24.94
N GLN A 29 3.65 18.66 -24.57
CA GLN A 29 4.18 19.66 -25.51
C GLN A 29 5.51 19.20 -26.12
N LYS A 30 6.46 18.72 -25.29
CA LYS A 30 7.75 18.20 -25.77
C LYS A 30 7.60 16.97 -26.68
N ALA A 31 6.55 16.20 -26.55
CA ALA A 31 6.23 15.04 -27.36
C ALA A 31 5.38 15.35 -28.60
N GLY A 32 4.95 16.62 -28.79
CA GLY A 32 4.07 17.00 -29.90
C GLY A 32 2.61 16.57 -29.70
N ALA A 33 2.22 16.15 -28.48
CA ALA A 33 0.86 15.76 -28.16
C ALA A 33 0.03 16.95 -27.64
N PRO A 34 -1.31 16.93 -27.78
CA PRO A 34 -2.18 17.98 -27.26
C PRO A 34 -2.06 18.12 -25.73
N ALA A 35 -1.44 19.21 -25.27
CA ALA A 35 -1.05 19.42 -23.88
C ALA A 35 -2.23 19.47 -22.91
N TRP A 36 -3.40 19.97 -23.30
CA TRP A 36 -4.60 20.07 -22.47
C TRP A 36 -5.10 18.71 -21.96
N LYS A 37 -4.83 17.64 -22.72
CA LYS A 37 -5.20 16.26 -22.33
C LYS A 37 -4.51 15.80 -21.04
N ALA A 38 -3.44 16.47 -20.62
CA ALA A 38 -2.75 16.18 -19.37
C ALA A 38 -3.65 16.38 -18.13
N PHE A 39 -4.59 17.31 -18.19
CA PHE A 39 -5.50 17.64 -17.09
C PHE A 39 -6.76 16.75 -17.03
N VAL A 40 -6.99 15.90 -18.01
CA VAL A 40 -8.15 15.01 -18.05
C VAL A 40 -7.73 13.63 -17.50
N PRO A 41 -8.18 13.24 -16.29
CA PRO A 41 -7.88 11.93 -15.71
C PRO A 41 -8.26 10.79 -16.67
N PHE A 42 -7.52 9.70 -16.65
CA PHE A 42 -7.58 8.55 -17.56
C PHE A 42 -7.26 8.88 -19.03
N TYR A 43 -7.66 10.03 -19.54
CA TYR A 43 -7.28 10.43 -20.88
C TYR A 43 -5.80 10.81 -20.99
N ASN A 44 -5.24 11.40 -19.94
CA ASN A 44 -3.80 11.65 -19.84
C ASN A 44 -2.99 10.34 -19.91
N THR A 45 -3.40 9.30 -19.20
CA THR A 45 -2.74 7.99 -19.24
C THR A 45 -2.97 7.27 -20.56
N TRP A 46 -4.10 7.49 -21.23
CA TRP A 46 -4.33 7.01 -22.59
C TRP A 46 -3.29 7.60 -23.57
N VAL A 47 -3.07 8.90 -23.53
CA VAL A 47 -2.06 9.57 -24.35
C VAL A 47 -0.65 9.08 -24.02
N MET A 48 -0.35 8.84 -22.74
CA MET A 48 0.94 8.25 -22.32
C MET A 48 1.18 6.89 -22.96
N GLN A 49 0.16 6.02 -22.97
CA GLN A 49 0.24 4.70 -23.62
C GLN A 49 0.40 4.81 -25.13
N GLU A 50 -0.25 5.78 -25.75
CA GLU A 50 -0.09 6.07 -27.17
C GLU A 50 1.35 6.49 -27.49
N LEU A 51 1.92 7.45 -26.76
CA LEU A 51 3.30 7.91 -26.91
C LEU A 51 4.34 6.82 -26.60
N ALA A 52 4.03 5.90 -25.72
CA ALA A 52 4.89 4.78 -25.36
C ALA A 52 4.71 3.54 -26.26
N HIS A 53 3.81 3.58 -27.25
CA HIS A 53 3.41 2.43 -28.09
C HIS A 53 3.09 1.19 -27.24
N ARG A 54 2.30 1.39 -26.15
CA ARG A 54 1.82 0.35 -25.25
C ARG A 54 0.32 0.14 -25.41
N PRO A 55 -0.21 -1.01 -24.97
CA PRO A 55 -1.63 -1.31 -25.08
C PRO A 55 -2.50 -0.28 -24.35
N LYS A 56 -3.40 0.37 -25.06
CA LYS A 56 -4.28 1.41 -24.51
C LYS A 56 -5.29 0.88 -23.49
N HIS A 57 -5.62 -0.42 -23.54
CA HIS A 57 -6.55 -1.05 -22.60
C HIS A 57 -6.05 -1.03 -21.14
N TRP A 58 -4.75 -0.79 -20.87
CA TRP A 58 -4.24 -0.64 -19.53
C TRP A 58 -4.92 0.50 -18.76
N VAL A 59 -5.45 1.49 -19.45
CA VAL A 59 -6.20 2.59 -18.84
C VAL A 59 -7.45 2.07 -18.13
N PHE A 60 -8.14 1.08 -18.67
CA PHE A 60 -9.33 0.50 -18.04
C PHE A 60 -8.98 -0.28 -16.76
N TRP A 61 -7.81 -0.92 -16.71
CA TRP A 61 -7.34 -1.62 -15.52
C TRP A 61 -7.04 -0.68 -14.34
N GLN A 62 -6.86 0.63 -14.60
CA GLN A 62 -6.71 1.63 -13.53
C GLN A 62 -7.97 1.77 -12.66
N LEU A 63 -9.13 1.33 -13.15
CA LEU A 63 -10.38 1.35 -12.41
C LEU A 63 -10.49 0.22 -11.37
N ILE A 64 -9.60 -0.78 -11.44
CA ILE A 64 -9.58 -1.87 -10.46
C ILE A 64 -8.99 -1.31 -9.15
N PRO A 65 -9.75 -1.36 -8.05
CA PRO A 65 -9.25 -0.91 -6.76
C PRO A 65 -7.96 -1.62 -6.37
N VAL A 66 -7.00 -0.89 -5.84
CA VAL A 66 -5.65 -1.35 -5.50
C VAL A 66 -4.83 -1.73 -6.73
N GLY A 67 -5.30 -2.65 -7.60
CA GLY A 67 -4.63 -3.04 -8.85
C GLY A 67 -4.37 -1.85 -9.76
N GLY A 68 -5.31 -0.92 -9.85
CA GLY A 68 -5.19 0.29 -10.66
C GLY A 68 -4.01 1.20 -10.29
N TRP A 69 -3.62 1.25 -9.03
CA TRP A 69 -2.44 2.00 -8.61
C TRP A 69 -1.15 1.46 -9.24
N PHE A 70 -1.02 0.12 -9.31
CA PHE A 70 0.16 -0.51 -9.93
C PHE A 70 0.17 -0.31 -11.43
N ILE A 71 -0.98 -0.42 -12.04
CA ILE A 71 -1.13 -0.13 -13.47
C ILE A 71 -0.73 1.31 -13.76
N SER A 72 -1.18 2.26 -12.93
CA SER A 72 -0.79 3.68 -13.05
C SER A 72 0.71 3.89 -12.90
N MET A 73 1.34 3.25 -11.90
CA MET A 73 2.79 3.27 -11.72
C MET A 73 3.52 2.70 -12.95
N GLY A 74 3.03 1.58 -13.50
CA GLY A 74 3.55 0.98 -14.72
C GLY A 74 3.46 1.93 -15.92
N ILE A 75 2.32 2.59 -16.11
CA ILE A 75 2.11 3.58 -17.17
C ILE A 75 3.10 4.75 -17.02
N PHE A 76 3.28 5.26 -15.80
CA PHE A 76 4.20 6.36 -15.51
C PHE A 76 5.67 5.99 -15.79
N ILE A 77 6.06 4.76 -15.46
CA ILE A 77 7.41 4.26 -15.78
C ILE A 77 7.60 4.19 -17.30
N GLU A 78 6.64 3.60 -18.05
CA GLU A 78 6.72 3.51 -19.50
C GLU A 78 6.75 4.91 -20.15
N PHE A 79 5.97 5.84 -19.63
CA PHE A 79 5.98 7.22 -20.07
C PHE A 79 7.31 7.93 -19.77
N ALA A 80 7.93 7.69 -18.61
CA ALA A 80 9.24 8.26 -18.30
C ALA A 80 10.35 7.73 -19.26
N LYS A 81 10.26 6.47 -19.68
CA LYS A 81 11.21 5.85 -20.62
C LYS A 81 11.24 6.53 -21.97
N VAL A 82 10.11 7.01 -22.50
CA VAL A 82 10.07 7.71 -23.80
C VAL A 82 10.74 9.08 -23.75
N PHE A 83 11.15 9.55 -22.56
CA PHE A 83 12.01 10.70 -22.35
C PHE A 83 13.44 10.32 -21.97
N GLY A 84 13.86 9.08 -22.23
CA GLY A 84 15.22 8.60 -21.94
C GLY A 84 15.53 8.36 -20.46
N LYS A 85 14.50 8.31 -19.60
CA LYS A 85 14.67 8.11 -18.16
C LYS A 85 14.60 6.63 -17.78
N HIS A 86 15.72 5.92 -17.96
CA HIS A 86 15.81 4.47 -17.81
C HIS A 86 16.39 4.01 -16.47
N SER A 87 16.94 4.89 -15.62
CA SER A 87 17.56 4.48 -14.36
C SER A 87 16.53 4.06 -13.32
N PHE A 88 16.95 3.25 -12.34
CA PHE A 88 16.11 2.81 -11.23
C PHE A 88 15.49 3.99 -10.46
N LEU A 89 16.29 5.02 -10.15
CA LEU A 89 15.83 6.21 -9.44
C LEU A 89 14.76 6.97 -10.22
N HIS A 90 14.87 7.02 -11.56
CA HIS A 90 13.84 7.61 -12.40
C HIS A 90 12.54 6.80 -12.38
N HIS A 91 12.62 5.47 -12.36
CA HIS A 91 11.43 4.62 -12.26
C HIS A 91 10.78 4.73 -10.87
N ALA A 92 11.58 4.72 -9.80
CA ALA A 92 11.09 4.93 -8.45
C ALA A 92 10.43 6.32 -8.29
N GLY A 93 11.07 7.37 -8.83
CA GLY A 93 10.50 8.72 -8.85
C GLY A 93 9.18 8.80 -9.62
N ALA A 94 9.12 8.19 -10.80
CA ALA A 94 7.91 8.17 -11.63
C ALA A 94 6.76 7.41 -10.97
N SER A 95 7.04 6.32 -10.25
CA SER A 95 6.02 5.48 -9.61
C SER A 95 5.56 6.02 -8.25
N LEU A 96 6.50 6.39 -7.38
CA LEU A 96 6.21 6.73 -5.98
C LEU A 96 6.03 8.23 -5.75
N LEU A 97 6.71 9.06 -6.53
CA LEU A 97 6.76 10.51 -6.35
C LEU A 97 6.27 11.26 -7.59
N ALA A 98 5.35 10.66 -8.36
CA ALA A 98 4.81 11.23 -9.60
C ALA A 98 4.44 12.73 -9.50
N PRO A 99 3.76 13.21 -8.41
CA PRO A 99 3.37 14.61 -8.26
C PRO A 99 4.55 15.60 -8.30
N PHE A 100 5.72 15.18 -7.85
CA PHE A 100 6.93 16.01 -7.81
C PHE A 100 7.89 15.66 -8.95
N TYR A 101 7.98 14.39 -9.28
CA TYR A 101 8.91 13.89 -10.27
C TYR A 101 8.61 14.41 -11.69
N PHE A 102 7.36 14.35 -12.14
CA PHE A 102 7.02 14.79 -13.50
C PHE A 102 7.16 16.29 -13.70
N PRO A 103 6.75 17.19 -12.79
CA PRO A 103 7.10 18.59 -12.88
C PRO A 103 8.62 18.85 -12.88
N TYR A 104 9.39 18.09 -12.08
CA TYR A 104 10.83 18.23 -12.04
C TYR A 104 11.48 17.89 -13.39
N ILE A 105 11.21 16.71 -13.97
CA ILE A 105 11.80 16.33 -15.26
C ILE A 105 11.29 17.19 -16.41
N ALA A 106 10.03 17.64 -16.35
CA ALA A 106 9.43 18.50 -17.36
C ALA A 106 10.16 19.85 -17.49
N ASN A 107 10.66 20.38 -16.36
CA ASN A 107 11.38 21.64 -16.32
C ASN A 107 12.88 21.50 -16.67
N LYS A 108 13.44 20.29 -16.68
CA LYS A 108 14.83 20.08 -17.10
C LYS A 108 15.00 20.33 -18.59
N LYS A 109 16.02 21.14 -18.95
CA LYS A 109 16.37 21.45 -20.34
C LYS A 109 16.78 20.21 -21.14
N ASP A 110 17.43 19.23 -20.45
CA ASP A 110 17.92 17.99 -21.06
C ASP A 110 16.84 16.94 -21.32
N THR A 111 15.62 17.15 -20.82
CA THR A 111 14.53 16.21 -21.03
C THR A 111 13.93 16.45 -22.43
N ARG A 112 14.22 15.52 -23.34
CA ARG A 112 13.71 15.50 -24.72
C ARG A 112 12.88 14.24 -24.94
N PHE A 113 11.91 14.32 -25.82
CA PHE A 113 11.15 13.15 -26.25
C PHE A 113 12.04 12.33 -27.21
N VAL A 114 12.41 11.12 -26.79
CA VAL A 114 13.24 10.18 -27.59
C VAL A 114 12.40 9.17 -28.35
N GLY A 115 11.12 9.04 -28.01
CA GLY A 115 10.18 8.14 -28.66
C GLY A 115 10.22 6.71 -28.14
N ALA A 116 9.16 5.97 -28.47
CA ALA A 116 8.96 4.60 -28.01
C ALA A 116 9.98 3.60 -28.58
N GLU A 117 10.38 3.78 -29.84
CA GLU A 117 11.32 2.86 -30.49
C GLU A 117 12.71 2.90 -29.87
N VAL A 118 13.19 4.10 -29.50
CA VAL A 118 14.48 4.25 -28.81
C VAL A 118 14.37 3.69 -27.39
N ALA A 119 13.25 3.95 -26.70
CA ALA A 119 13.01 3.42 -25.36
C ALA A 119 12.99 1.88 -25.31
N LYS A 120 12.42 1.22 -26.33
CA LYS A 120 12.39 -0.25 -26.46
C LYS A 120 13.76 -0.86 -26.73
N LYS A 121 14.63 -0.17 -27.48
CA LYS A 121 15.98 -0.65 -27.80
C LYS A 121 16.95 -0.61 -26.63
N HIS A 122 16.59 0.10 -25.55
CA HIS A 122 17.44 0.16 -24.36
C HIS A 122 17.46 -1.18 -23.63
N LYS A 123 18.56 -1.92 -23.76
CA LYS A 123 18.78 -3.19 -23.06
C LYS A 123 19.08 -2.93 -21.59
N LYS A 124 18.34 -3.57 -20.72
CA LYS A 124 18.63 -3.59 -19.29
C LYS A 124 19.82 -4.50 -19.01
N SER A 125 20.61 -4.18 -17.99
CA SER A 125 21.58 -5.12 -17.44
C SER A 125 20.82 -6.32 -16.82
N TRP A 126 21.40 -7.53 -16.89
CA TRP A 126 20.86 -8.74 -16.27
C TRP A 126 20.56 -8.55 -14.76
N ILE A 127 21.47 -7.93 -14.02
CA ILE A 127 21.26 -7.60 -12.61
C ILE A 127 20.02 -6.73 -12.43
N ARG A 128 19.81 -5.76 -13.33
CA ARG A 128 18.68 -4.86 -13.30
C ARG A 128 17.34 -5.58 -13.50
N GLU A 129 17.29 -6.56 -14.39
CA GLU A 129 16.10 -7.36 -14.64
C GLU A 129 15.70 -8.17 -13.40
N TRP A 130 16.68 -8.76 -12.71
CA TRP A 130 16.45 -9.46 -11.45
C TRP A 130 15.98 -8.55 -10.33
N VAL A 131 16.55 -7.35 -10.18
CA VAL A 131 16.12 -6.36 -9.20
C VAL A 131 14.68 -5.90 -9.48
N ASP A 132 14.37 -5.58 -10.74
CA ASP A 132 13.02 -5.17 -11.13
C ASP A 132 11.99 -6.30 -10.84
N ALA A 133 12.35 -7.56 -11.13
CA ALA A 133 11.51 -8.72 -10.86
C ALA A 133 11.29 -8.95 -9.35
N ALA A 134 12.36 -8.86 -8.55
CA ALA A 134 12.28 -9.01 -7.10
C ALA A 134 11.42 -7.91 -6.45
N VAL A 135 11.60 -6.64 -6.85
CA VAL A 135 10.78 -5.53 -6.38
C VAL A 135 9.32 -5.74 -6.75
N PHE A 136 9.04 -6.14 -8.00
CA PHE A 136 7.68 -6.46 -8.43
C PHE A 136 7.05 -7.57 -7.59
N ALA A 137 7.78 -8.66 -7.36
CA ALA A 137 7.29 -9.81 -6.59
C ALA A 137 6.98 -9.43 -5.14
N ILE A 138 7.87 -8.68 -4.47
CA ILE A 138 7.67 -8.20 -3.10
C ILE A 138 6.43 -7.31 -3.00
N VAL A 139 6.30 -6.37 -3.93
CA VAL A 139 5.17 -5.45 -3.95
C VAL A 139 3.87 -6.21 -4.22
N ALA A 140 3.83 -7.06 -5.24
CA ALA A 140 2.63 -7.83 -5.58
C ALA A 140 2.20 -8.76 -4.42
N ALA A 141 3.15 -9.50 -3.82
CA ALA A 141 2.87 -10.37 -2.68
C ALA A 141 2.36 -9.59 -1.45
N THR A 142 2.95 -8.42 -1.17
CA THR A 142 2.50 -7.55 -0.06
C THR A 142 1.06 -7.11 -0.26
N LEU A 143 0.68 -6.75 -1.48
CA LEU A 143 -0.69 -6.31 -1.75
C LEU A 143 -1.70 -7.43 -1.73
N ILE A 144 -1.36 -8.59 -2.31
CA ILE A 144 -2.21 -9.77 -2.22
C ILE A 144 -2.48 -10.07 -0.74
N ARG A 145 -1.42 -10.07 0.07
CA ARG A 145 -1.51 -10.31 1.50
C ARG A 145 -2.34 -9.26 2.24
N LEU A 146 -2.20 -7.99 1.90
CA LEU A 146 -2.92 -6.90 2.57
C LEU A 146 -4.40 -6.85 2.22
N PHE A 147 -4.76 -7.12 0.96
CA PHE A 147 -6.09 -6.79 0.45
C PHE A 147 -6.91 -7.98 -0.04
N ILE A 148 -6.28 -9.11 -0.40
CA ILE A 148 -6.97 -10.25 -1.00
C ILE A 148 -7.11 -11.39 -0.01
N PHE A 149 -5.99 -12.02 0.34
CA PHE A 149 -5.96 -13.11 1.32
C PHE A 149 -4.61 -13.18 2.03
N GLU A 150 -4.62 -13.75 3.21
CA GLU A 150 -3.44 -13.99 4.02
C GLU A 150 -3.46 -15.41 4.57
N ALA A 151 -2.28 -16.07 4.55
CA ALA A 151 -2.12 -17.41 5.10
C ALA A 151 -1.89 -17.34 6.61
N TYR A 152 -2.58 -18.20 7.35
CA TYR A 152 -2.44 -18.38 8.79
C TYR A 152 -2.29 -19.86 9.13
N THR A 153 -1.68 -20.12 10.27
CA THR A 153 -1.62 -21.46 10.89
C THR A 153 -2.46 -21.43 12.16
N ILE A 154 -3.22 -22.47 12.42
CA ILE A 154 -4.04 -22.60 13.63
C ILE A 154 -3.12 -22.92 14.82
N PRO A 155 -2.98 -22.02 15.80
CA PRO A 155 -2.06 -22.21 16.92
C PRO A 155 -2.67 -23.00 18.10
N THR A 156 -3.99 -23.04 18.22
CA THR A 156 -4.68 -23.59 19.39
C THR A 156 -5.87 -24.48 19.02
N GLY A 157 -6.26 -25.40 19.92
CA GLY A 157 -7.35 -26.35 19.71
C GLY A 157 -8.76 -25.79 19.93
N SER A 158 -8.95 -24.47 20.05
CA SER A 158 -10.27 -23.86 20.29
C SER A 158 -11.31 -24.13 19.20
N MET A 159 -10.85 -24.46 17.98
CA MET A 159 -11.69 -24.81 16.82
C MET A 159 -11.55 -26.29 16.41
N GLU A 160 -11.12 -27.17 17.31
CA GLU A 160 -10.63 -28.53 17.04
C GLU A 160 -11.61 -29.44 16.29
N LYS A 161 -12.92 -29.21 16.40
CA LYS A 161 -13.91 -29.96 15.62
C LYS A 161 -14.05 -29.52 14.17
N SER A 162 -13.53 -28.33 13.82
CA SER A 162 -13.63 -27.73 12.49
C SER A 162 -12.25 -27.50 11.86
N LEU A 163 -11.28 -27.11 12.69
CA LEU A 163 -9.90 -26.81 12.30
C LEU A 163 -8.96 -27.43 13.33
N LEU A 164 -7.97 -28.17 12.86
CA LEU A 164 -6.98 -28.81 13.73
C LEU A 164 -5.80 -27.87 14.00
N VAL A 165 -5.12 -28.10 15.12
CA VAL A 165 -3.86 -27.42 15.43
C VAL A 165 -2.85 -27.69 14.31
N ASN A 166 -2.12 -26.68 13.86
CA ASN A 166 -1.20 -26.69 12.72
C ASN A 166 -1.85 -26.78 11.34
N ASP A 167 -3.17 -26.71 11.21
CA ASP A 167 -3.79 -26.53 9.89
C ASP A 167 -3.40 -25.18 9.29
N PHE A 168 -3.10 -25.20 7.98
CA PHE A 168 -2.87 -24.00 7.19
C PHE A 168 -4.16 -23.58 6.50
N LEU A 169 -4.50 -22.30 6.62
CA LEU A 169 -5.70 -21.76 6.00
C LEU A 169 -5.44 -20.40 5.36
N PHE A 170 -6.22 -20.10 4.34
CA PHE A 170 -6.24 -18.76 3.74
C PHE A 170 -7.45 -17.98 4.23
N VAL A 171 -7.18 -16.83 4.83
CA VAL A 171 -8.22 -15.89 5.28
C VAL A 171 -8.50 -14.89 4.17
N SER A 172 -9.72 -14.93 3.64
CA SER A 172 -10.18 -13.98 2.63
C SER A 172 -10.45 -12.61 3.28
N LYS A 173 -9.76 -11.58 2.82
CA LYS A 173 -10.00 -10.20 3.26
C LYS A 173 -11.09 -9.50 2.45
N ILE A 174 -11.39 -10.01 1.26
CA ILE A 174 -12.43 -9.48 0.37
C ILE A 174 -13.82 -9.78 0.91
N SER A 175 -14.03 -10.92 1.57
CA SER A 175 -15.35 -11.38 2.03
C SER A 175 -16.07 -10.36 2.92
N TYR A 176 -15.33 -9.67 3.79
CA TYR A 176 -15.86 -8.62 4.68
C TYR A 176 -15.34 -7.23 4.34
N GLY A 177 -14.66 -7.09 3.22
CA GLY A 177 -14.04 -5.87 2.76
C GLY A 177 -12.60 -5.69 3.27
N PRO A 178 -11.66 -5.43 2.39
CA PRO A 178 -10.26 -5.24 2.75
C PRO A 178 -10.08 -3.98 3.61
N ARG A 179 -9.23 -4.11 4.64
CA ARG A 179 -8.89 -3.01 5.54
C ARG A 179 -7.66 -2.27 5.01
N VAL A 180 -7.72 -0.95 4.98
CA VAL A 180 -6.54 -0.12 4.72
C VAL A 180 -5.62 -0.19 5.94
N PRO A 181 -4.31 -0.44 5.77
CA PRO A 181 -3.37 -0.44 6.88
C PRO A 181 -3.36 0.91 7.61
N ASN A 182 -3.45 0.88 8.94
CA ASN A 182 -3.40 2.12 9.73
C ASN A 182 -2.02 2.80 9.65
N THR A 183 -0.95 2.00 9.51
CA THR A 183 0.43 2.45 9.33
C THR A 183 0.95 1.96 7.98
N PRO A 184 0.70 2.70 6.88
CA PRO A 184 1.06 2.25 5.53
C PRO A 184 2.57 2.17 5.30
N LEU A 185 3.36 2.91 6.09
CA LEU A 185 4.82 2.84 6.03
C LEU A 185 5.31 1.71 6.93
N SER A 186 5.35 0.49 6.40
CA SER A 186 5.87 -0.70 7.08
C SER A 186 6.80 -1.48 6.16
N ILE A 187 7.77 -2.18 6.75
CA ILE A 187 8.65 -3.07 6.00
C ILE A 187 7.86 -4.33 5.62
N PRO A 188 7.80 -4.67 4.32
CA PRO A 188 7.08 -5.86 3.87
C PRO A 188 7.58 -7.13 4.57
N PHE A 189 6.67 -8.03 4.91
CA PHE A 189 6.93 -9.35 5.52
C PHE A 189 7.54 -9.35 6.92
N ILE A 190 7.86 -8.20 7.51
CA ILE A 190 8.37 -8.10 8.87
C ILE A 190 7.24 -7.61 9.79
N HIS A 191 6.94 -8.42 10.82
CA HIS A 191 5.91 -8.08 11.80
C HIS A 191 6.54 -7.42 13.02
N ASN A 192 5.91 -6.37 13.52
CA ASN A 192 6.19 -5.65 14.77
C ASN A 192 7.63 -5.15 14.90
N TYR A 193 8.64 -6.02 14.97
CA TYR A 193 10.03 -5.66 15.22
C TYR A 193 10.96 -6.23 14.15
N ILE A 194 12.00 -5.48 13.83
CA ILE A 194 13.04 -5.90 12.89
C ILE A 194 13.95 -6.91 13.59
N PRO A 195 14.05 -8.15 13.08
CA PRO A 195 14.93 -9.17 13.68
C PRO A 195 16.38 -8.67 13.75
N GLY A 196 17.01 -8.83 14.91
CA GLY A 196 18.42 -8.46 15.14
C GLY A 196 18.67 -6.98 15.44
N VAL A 197 17.75 -6.06 15.15
CA VAL A 197 17.92 -4.61 15.38
C VAL A 197 17.04 -4.10 16.54
N GLY A 198 15.95 -4.84 16.87
CA GLY A 198 15.02 -4.46 17.95
C GLY A 198 14.16 -3.23 17.67
N GLY A 199 14.29 -2.61 16.48
CA GLY A 199 13.49 -1.46 16.06
C GLY A 199 12.12 -1.89 15.52
N ARG A 200 11.14 -0.98 15.57
CA ARG A 200 9.81 -1.21 14.98
C ARG A 200 9.91 -1.36 13.46
N SER A 201 9.19 -2.33 12.89
CA SER A 201 9.13 -2.56 11.45
C SER A 201 8.19 -1.60 10.71
N TYR A 202 7.53 -0.68 11.42
CA TYR A 202 6.59 0.29 10.87
C TYR A 202 6.83 1.70 11.42
N SER A 203 6.50 2.70 10.62
CA SER A 203 6.55 4.11 11.02
C SER A 203 5.16 4.62 11.36
N GLN A 204 5.04 5.37 12.45
CA GLN A 204 3.81 6.05 12.86
C GLN A 204 3.71 7.49 12.29
N ALA A 205 4.65 7.90 11.44
CA ALA A 205 4.64 9.22 10.82
C ALA A 205 3.36 9.48 10.00
N ILE A 206 2.83 8.41 9.37
CA ILE A 206 1.53 8.44 8.70
C ILE A 206 0.64 7.41 9.40
N LYS A 207 -0.39 7.90 10.08
CA LYS A 207 -1.41 7.08 10.74
C LYS A 207 -2.77 7.36 10.11
N LEU A 208 -3.29 6.38 9.40
CA LEU A 208 -4.61 6.46 8.77
C LEU A 208 -5.70 6.03 9.76
N PRO A 209 -6.91 6.61 9.67
CA PRO A 209 -8.05 6.13 10.44
C PRO A 209 -8.44 4.72 9.98
N TYR A 210 -9.29 4.07 10.77
CA TYR A 210 -9.85 2.78 10.38
C TYR A 210 -10.74 2.94 9.15
N ILE A 211 -10.31 2.40 8.01
CA ILE A 211 -11.04 2.41 6.74
C ILE A 211 -11.14 0.97 6.24
N ARG A 212 -12.35 0.53 5.98
CA ARG A 212 -12.65 -0.77 5.36
C ARG A 212 -13.52 -0.54 4.13
N TRP A 213 -13.04 -0.98 2.98
CA TRP A 213 -13.78 -0.85 1.73
C TRP A 213 -14.82 -1.95 1.61
N TRP A 214 -16.04 -1.61 1.17
CA TRP A 214 -17.17 -2.54 0.95
C TRP A 214 -17.44 -3.44 2.15
N ALA A 215 -17.39 -2.88 3.36
CA ALA A 215 -17.66 -3.60 4.58
C ALA A 215 -19.02 -4.28 4.52
N ARG A 216 -19.05 -5.57 4.86
CA ARG A 216 -20.27 -6.36 4.96
C ARG A 216 -20.51 -6.79 6.41
N PRO A 217 -21.76 -6.90 6.87
CA PRO A 217 -22.06 -7.43 8.20
C PRO A 217 -21.74 -8.92 8.26
N VAL A 218 -21.27 -9.36 9.43
CA VAL A 218 -21.07 -10.77 9.75
C VAL A 218 -22.42 -11.44 9.96
N LYS A 219 -22.60 -12.64 9.42
CA LYS A 219 -23.82 -13.43 9.57
C LYS A 219 -23.60 -14.59 10.55
N ARG A 220 -24.70 -15.11 11.10
CA ARG A 220 -24.64 -16.31 11.94
C ARG A 220 -24.10 -17.49 11.12
N GLY A 221 -23.18 -18.22 11.72
CA GLY A 221 -22.54 -19.38 11.07
C GLY A 221 -21.29 -19.04 10.27
N ASP A 222 -20.94 -17.75 10.11
CA ASP A 222 -19.72 -17.37 9.43
C ASP A 222 -18.51 -17.65 10.33
N ALA A 223 -17.48 -18.31 9.76
CA ALA A 223 -16.16 -18.39 10.37
C ALA A 223 -15.40 -17.11 10.07
N VAL A 224 -15.08 -16.33 11.09
CA VAL A 224 -14.43 -15.01 10.94
C VAL A 224 -13.14 -14.95 11.74
N VAL A 225 -12.15 -14.24 11.17
CA VAL A 225 -10.94 -13.83 11.88
C VAL A 225 -11.09 -12.34 12.21
N PHE A 226 -10.94 -11.99 13.47
CA PHE A 226 -11.07 -10.60 13.93
C PHE A 226 -9.93 -10.22 14.87
N ASN A 227 -9.61 -8.95 14.90
CA ASN A 227 -8.69 -8.41 15.91
C ASN A 227 -9.42 -8.28 17.23
N PHE A 228 -8.78 -8.70 18.32
CA PHE A 228 -9.38 -8.59 19.64
C PHE A 228 -9.72 -7.11 19.96
N PRO A 229 -10.92 -6.82 20.49
CA PRO A 229 -11.39 -5.45 20.69
C PRO A 229 -10.52 -4.60 21.62
N ALA A 230 -9.80 -5.25 22.55
CA ALA A 230 -8.89 -4.58 23.48
C ALA A 230 -7.60 -4.04 22.82
N GLY A 231 -7.42 -4.23 21.50
CA GLY A 231 -6.26 -3.77 20.73
C GLY A 231 -5.08 -4.74 20.78
N ASP A 232 -3.94 -4.27 20.27
CA ASP A 232 -2.74 -5.10 20.09
C ASP A 232 -1.85 -5.17 21.35
N THR A 233 -2.25 -4.51 22.44
CA THR A 233 -1.49 -4.48 23.68
C THR A 233 -1.89 -5.68 24.55
N VAL A 234 -0.95 -6.59 24.72
CA VAL A 234 -1.07 -7.79 25.58
C VAL A 234 0.00 -7.76 26.65
N ILE A 235 -0.32 -8.29 27.83
CA ILE A 235 0.68 -8.55 28.87
C ILE A 235 1.36 -9.86 28.51
N HIS A 236 2.67 -9.81 28.25
CA HIS A 236 3.45 -10.97 27.87
C HIS A 236 4.00 -11.68 29.11
N LYS A 237 3.11 -12.24 29.91
CA LYS A 237 3.44 -12.94 31.16
C LYS A 237 2.60 -14.22 31.25
N ASP A 238 3.20 -15.29 31.76
CA ASP A 238 2.49 -16.56 31.97
C ASP A 238 1.24 -16.36 32.84
N GLY A 239 0.12 -16.91 32.39
CA GLY A 239 -1.18 -16.76 33.06
C GLY A 239 -2.01 -15.57 32.59
N PHE A 240 -1.48 -14.68 31.74
CA PHE A 240 -2.25 -13.61 31.12
C PHE A 240 -2.54 -13.95 29.66
N GLU A 241 -3.71 -14.53 29.45
CA GLU A 241 -4.25 -14.81 28.14
C GLU A 241 -5.17 -13.70 27.64
N SER A 242 -5.70 -13.87 26.42
CA SER A 242 -6.68 -12.95 25.82
C SER A 242 -7.95 -12.72 26.66
N ALA A 243 -8.22 -13.59 27.62
CA ALA A 243 -9.33 -13.44 28.59
C ALA A 243 -9.11 -12.28 29.58
N GLN A 244 -7.88 -11.83 29.77
CA GLN A 244 -7.52 -10.70 30.64
C GLN A 244 -6.86 -9.59 29.82
N PRO A 245 -7.66 -8.76 29.12
CA PRO A 245 -7.14 -7.71 28.26
C PRO A 245 -6.36 -6.65 29.05
N TYR A 246 -5.23 -6.19 28.51
CA TYR A 246 -4.41 -5.13 29.11
C TYR A 246 -5.23 -3.92 29.58
N TYR A 247 -6.18 -3.46 28.77
CA TYR A 247 -6.98 -2.29 29.10
C TYR A 247 -7.95 -2.51 30.25
N ASP A 248 -8.37 -3.74 30.50
CA ASP A 248 -9.22 -4.06 31.65
C ASP A 248 -8.38 -4.09 32.92
N ILE A 249 -7.18 -4.64 32.88
CA ILE A 249 -6.21 -4.61 33.98
C ILE A 249 -5.84 -3.17 34.29
N LYS A 250 -5.51 -2.37 33.27
CA LYS A 250 -5.22 -0.94 33.43
C LYS A 250 -6.38 -0.20 34.09
N ARG A 251 -7.62 -0.43 33.67
CA ARG A 251 -8.81 0.19 34.22
C ARG A 251 -9.04 -0.17 35.68
N ARG A 252 -8.71 -1.42 36.07
CA ARG A 252 -8.78 -1.86 37.48
C ARG A 252 -7.67 -1.27 38.32
N ALA A 253 -6.45 -1.18 37.78
CA ALA A 253 -5.31 -0.53 38.41
C ALA A 253 -5.59 0.96 38.65
N ASP A 254 -6.15 1.67 37.68
CA ASP A 254 -6.55 3.08 37.78
C ASP A 254 -7.69 3.28 38.85
N LYS A 255 -8.49 2.25 39.11
CA LYS A 255 -9.53 2.23 40.16
C LYS A 255 -9.00 1.83 41.53
N GLY A 256 -7.71 1.59 41.68
CA GLY A 256 -7.03 1.33 42.93
C GLY A 256 -6.80 -0.14 43.26
N SER A 257 -6.85 -1.06 42.29
CA SER A 257 -6.43 -2.46 42.47
C SER A 257 -4.91 -2.56 42.61
N PRO A 258 -4.35 -2.94 43.76
CA PRO A 258 -2.90 -3.01 43.99
C PRO A 258 -2.24 -4.07 43.12
N ASP A 259 -2.89 -5.23 42.95
CA ASP A 259 -2.36 -6.36 42.19
C ASP A 259 -2.25 -6.02 40.69
N ASP A 260 -3.28 -5.38 40.14
CA ASP A 260 -3.29 -4.97 38.74
C ASP A 260 -2.24 -3.87 38.48
N LYS A 261 -2.02 -2.96 39.46
CA LYS A 261 -0.98 -1.94 39.38
C LYS A 261 0.43 -2.55 39.38
N TYR A 262 0.66 -3.53 40.27
CA TYR A 262 1.92 -4.27 40.32
C TYR A 262 2.23 -5.00 39.00
N ILE A 263 1.22 -5.60 38.39
CA ILE A 263 1.34 -6.28 37.08
C ILE A 263 1.78 -5.32 35.98
N LEU A 264 1.19 -4.10 35.95
CA LEU A 264 1.53 -3.09 34.95
C LEU A 264 2.93 -2.49 35.14
N GLU A 265 3.39 -2.39 36.38
CA GLU A 265 4.72 -1.86 36.72
C GLU A 265 5.84 -2.91 36.51
N ASN A 266 5.47 -4.21 36.51
CA ASN A 266 6.39 -5.33 36.33
C ASN A 266 5.93 -6.23 35.17
N PRO A 267 6.04 -5.80 33.92
CA PRO A 267 5.51 -6.50 32.76
C PRO A 267 6.31 -7.72 32.29
N SER A 268 7.45 -8.03 32.92
CA SER A 268 8.34 -9.17 32.57
C SER A 268 8.32 -10.26 33.62
#